data_16e6e3d60c40e81c4337ba0e0a2c5762
#
_entry.id   16e6e3d60c40e81c4337ba0e0a2c5762
#
_cell.length_a   1.000
_cell.length_b   1.000
_cell.length_c   1.000
_cell.angle_alpha   90.00
_cell.angle_beta   90.00
_cell.angle_gamma   90.00
#
_symmetry.space_group_name_H-M   'P 1'
#
loop_
_entity.id
_entity.type
_entity.pdbx_description
1 polymer ?
#
loop_
_entity_poly.entity_id
_entity_poly.type
_entity_poly.pdbx_seq_one_letter_code
_entity_poly.pdbx_strand_id
1 'polypeptide(L)'
;MEQVDQFLKVVSTFSSIAVSLTAIIAFLSAFFKPIRNSVVWIYKKINGNRDKSAEMIKKIDEVKTCLSKEVEDVKVELTRKIQEVSDSNDNNEMKRIRWEILDFANSCKNKRKHTQDEYRHIIEIHDDYEKLLKNTGAENGFLDAEYDYILKLYADRQEQNDFL
;
A
#
# COMPACT_ATOMS: atom_id res chain seq x y z
N MET A 1 3.45 24.89 -2.35
CA MET A 1 2.17 24.46 -1.73
C MET A 1 1.88 22.99 -2.06
N GLU A 2 2.05 22.55 -3.28
CA GLU A 2 1.73 21.20 -3.76
C GLU A 2 2.53 20.06 -3.09
N GLN A 3 3.82 20.26 -2.80
CA GLN A 3 4.62 19.28 -2.05
C GLN A 3 4.13 19.08 -0.60
N VAL A 4 3.58 20.12 0.00
CA VAL A 4 3.01 20.05 1.35
C VAL A 4 1.70 19.25 1.33
N ASP A 5 0.90 19.40 0.29
CA ASP A 5 -0.37 18.66 0.13
C ASP A 5 -0.14 17.16 -0.16
N GLN A 6 0.88 16.82 -0.95
CA GLN A 6 1.27 15.42 -1.16
C GLN A 6 1.83 14.81 0.13
N PHE A 7 2.68 15.52 0.86
CA PHE A 7 3.18 15.07 2.16
C PHE A 7 2.03 14.86 3.15
N LEU A 8 1.07 15.78 3.21
CA LEU A 8 -0.11 15.65 4.07
C LEU A 8 -1.00 14.47 3.67
N LYS A 9 -1.16 14.18 2.38
CA LYS A 9 -1.88 12.98 1.91
C LYS A 9 -1.17 11.69 2.32
N VAL A 10 0.13 11.61 2.15
CA VAL A 10 0.92 10.45 2.58
C VAL A 10 0.83 10.28 4.10
N VAL A 11 0.99 11.33 4.87
CA VAL A 11 0.84 11.29 6.34
C VAL A 11 -0.57 10.88 6.75
N SER A 12 -1.62 11.35 6.07
CA SER A 12 -3.00 10.98 6.36
C SER A 12 -3.29 9.51 6.04
N THR A 13 -2.74 8.96 4.96
CA THR A 13 -2.87 7.52 4.64
C THR A 13 -2.12 6.65 5.63
N PHE A 14 -0.90 7.00 6.03
CA PHE A 14 -0.16 6.31 7.09
C PHE A 14 -0.89 6.39 8.44
N SER A 15 -1.46 7.54 8.78
CA SER A 15 -2.28 7.71 9.98
C SER A 15 -3.53 6.82 9.95
N SER A 16 -4.22 6.73 8.83
CA SER A 16 -5.39 5.88 8.65
C SER A 16 -5.05 4.39 8.79
N ILE A 17 -3.92 3.94 8.22
CA ILE A 17 -3.44 2.56 8.36
C ILE A 17 -3.04 2.27 9.82
N ALA A 18 -2.35 3.20 10.48
CA ALA A 18 -1.97 3.05 11.88
C ALA A 18 -3.19 2.97 12.80
N VAL A 19 -4.23 3.78 12.56
CA VAL A 19 -5.50 3.72 13.30
C VAL A 19 -6.22 2.41 13.07
N SER A 20 -6.21 1.89 11.83
CA SER A 20 -6.83 0.59 11.52
C SER A 20 -6.09 -0.57 12.22
N LEU A 21 -4.76 -0.55 12.24
CA LEU A 21 -3.93 -1.54 12.95
C LEU A 21 -4.15 -1.48 14.47
N THR A 22 -4.21 -0.29 15.06
CA THR A 22 -4.50 -0.15 16.49
C THR A 22 -5.90 -0.61 16.85
N ALA A 23 -6.89 -0.37 16.00
CA ALA A 23 -8.25 -0.86 16.18
C ALA A 23 -8.32 -2.40 16.11
N ILE A 24 -7.60 -3.04 15.19
CA ILE A 24 -7.49 -4.49 15.09
C ILE A 24 -6.80 -5.06 16.35
N ILE A 25 -5.69 -4.48 16.80
CA ILE A 25 -4.97 -4.90 18.00
C ILE A 25 -5.87 -4.73 19.23
N ALA A 26 -6.60 -3.62 19.34
CA ALA A 26 -7.55 -3.39 20.43
C ALA A 26 -8.70 -4.39 20.41
N PHE A 27 -9.25 -4.70 19.23
CA PHE A 27 -10.30 -5.70 19.04
C PHE A 27 -9.81 -7.10 19.44
N LEU A 28 -8.63 -7.52 18.97
CA LEU A 28 -8.00 -8.77 19.35
C LEU A 28 -7.73 -8.82 20.86
N SER A 29 -7.20 -7.75 21.47
CA SER A 29 -6.95 -7.70 22.91
C SER A 29 -8.23 -7.75 23.74
N ALA A 30 -9.32 -7.17 23.26
CA ALA A 30 -10.64 -7.26 23.92
C ALA A 30 -11.22 -8.69 23.86
N PHE A 31 -10.98 -9.40 22.76
CA PHE A 31 -11.41 -10.79 22.59
C PHE A 31 -10.60 -11.76 23.46
N PHE A 32 -9.29 -11.49 23.62
CA PHE A 32 -8.41 -12.37 24.44
C PHE A 32 -8.53 -12.15 25.96
N LYS A 33 -8.93 -10.95 26.39
CA LYS A 33 -9.15 -10.66 27.82
C LYS A 33 -10.17 -11.60 28.52
N PRO A 34 -11.38 -11.80 27.98
CA PRO A 34 -12.36 -12.71 28.61
C PRO A 34 -11.88 -14.17 28.59
N ILE A 35 -11.19 -14.60 27.53
CA ILE A 35 -10.63 -15.97 27.45
C ILE A 35 -9.59 -16.18 28.55
N ARG A 36 -8.67 -15.23 28.75
CA ARG A 36 -7.65 -15.30 29.82
C ARG A 36 -8.28 -15.33 31.21
N ASN A 37 -9.29 -14.52 31.44
CA ASN A 37 -9.98 -14.47 32.74
C ASN A 37 -10.77 -15.76 33.03
N SER A 38 -11.40 -16.34 32.01
CA SER A 38 -12.09 -17.62 32.11
C SER A 38 -11.11 -18.76 32.42
N VAL A 39 -9.94 -18.78 31.79
CA VAL A 39 -8.88 -19.77 32.08
C VAL A 39 -8.34 -19.63 33.51
N VAL A 40 -8.12 -18.41 33.98
CA VAL A 40 -7.68 -18.15 35.36
C VAL A 40 -8.77 -18.54 36.37
N TRP A 41 -10.01 -18.29 36.11
CA TRP A 41 -11.13 -18.69 36.97
C TRP A 41 -11.27 -20.22 37.05
N ILE A 42 -11.17 -20.91 35.90
CA ILE A 42 -11.17 -22.37 35.82
C ILE A 42 -9.99 -22.94 36.61
N TYR A 43 -8.79 -22.37 36.49
CA TYR A 43 -7.60 -22.78 37.22
C TYR A 43 -7.75 -22.66 38.75
N LYS A 44 -8.38 -21.56 39.22
CA LYS A 44 -8.69 -21.37 40.65
C LYS A 44 -9.72 -22.38 41.22
N LYS A 45 -10.69 -22.79 40.40
CA LYS A 45 -11.76 -23.73 40.79
C LYS A 45 -11.29 -25.19 40.84
N ILE A 46 -10.22 -25.51 40.11
CA ILE A 46 -9.72 -26.88 39.92
C ILE A 46 -8.57 -27.24 40.92
N ASN A 47 -8.02 -26.26 41.62
CA ASN A 47 -6.90 -26.46 42.52
C ASN A 47 -7.20 -27.41 43.72
N GLY A 48 -8.36 -28.04 43.72
CA GLY A 48 -8.78 -29.07 44.68
C GLY A 48 -8.73 -30.53 44.16
N ASN A 49 -8.38 -30.77 42.88
CA ASN A 49 -8.33 -32.13 42.31
C ASN A 49 -7.10 -32.34 41.43
N ARG A 50 -6.06 -32.87 41.99
CA ARG A 50 -4.73 -33.05 41.36
C ARG A 50 -4.71 -33.83 40.07
N ASP A 51 -5.60 -34.81 39.87
CA ASP A 51 -5.60 -35.66 38.67
C ASP A 51 -6.26 -35.00 37.44
N LYS A 52 -7.22 -34.07 37.67
CA LYS A 52 -7.84 -33.31 36.61
C LYS A 52 -6.99 -32.12 36.10
N SER A 53 -6.04 -31.68 36.91
CA SER A 53 -5.17 -30.57 36.55
C SER A 53 -4.17 -30.91 35.45
N ALA A 54 -3.62 -32.13 35.46
CA ALA A 54 -2.66 -32.57 34.43
C ALA A 54 -3.30 -32.71 33.04
N GLU A 55 -4.52 -33.27 32.98
CA GLU A 55 -5.28 -33.39 31.72
C GLU A 55 -5.67 -32.01 31.17
N MET A 56 -6.01 -31.06 32.04
CA MET A 56 -6.39 -29.72 31.62
C MET A 56 -5.18 -28.89 31.16
N ILE A 57 -4.04 -29.03 31.78
CA ILE A 57 -2.77 -28.43 31.35
C ILE A 57 -2.44 -28.92 29.93
N LYS A 58 -2.55 -30.21 29.69
CA LYS A 58 -2.34 -30.77 28.34
C LYS A 58 -3.29 -30.20 27.32
N LYS A 59 -4.58 -30.07 27.65
CA LYS A 59 -5.57 -29.44 26.75
C LYS A 59 -5.27 -27.96 26.50
N ILE A 60 -4.81 -27.24 27.50
CA ILE A 60 -4.39 -25.82 27.36
C ILE A 60 -3.18 -25.72 26.44
N ASP A 61 -2.20 -26.60 26.56
CA ASP A 61 -1.02 -26.62 25.69
C ASP A 61 -1.38 -26.98 24.26
N GLU A 62 -2.31 -27.93 24.06
CA GLU A 62 -2.84 -28.28 22.74
C GLU A 62 -3.58 -27.09 22.08
N VAL A 63 -4.44 -26.41 22.83
CA VAL A 63 -5.15 -25.21 22.36
C VAL A 63 -4.18 -24.07 22.07
N LYS A 64 -3.19 -23.86 22.93
CA LYS A 64 -2.15 -22.85 22.72
C LYS A 64 -1.35 -23.12 21.45
N THR A 65 -0.98 -24.37 21.22
CA THR A 65 -0.24 -24.78 20.03
C THR A 65 -1.07 -24.60 18.76
N CYS A 66 -2.35 -25.01 18.80
CA CYS A 66 -3.29 -24.84 17.69
C CYS A 66 -3.48 -23.34 17.38
N LEU A 67 -3.75 -22.54 18.40
CA LEU A 67 -3.95 -21.09 18.24
C LEU A 67 -2.70 -20.38 17.71
N SER A 68 -1.51 -20.78 18.19
CA SER A 68 -0.24 -20.22 17.69
C SER A 68 -0.05 -20.52 16.20
N LYS A 69 -0.43 -21.71 15.77
CA LYS A 69 -0.37 -22.10 14.35
C LYS A 69 -1.36 -21.30 13.52
N GLU A 70 -2.61 -21.19 13.98
CA GLU A 70 -3.64 -20.41 13.27
C GLU A 70 -3.24 -18.94 13.14
N VAL A 71 -2.66 -18.35 14.17
CA VAL A 71 -2.16 -16.95 14.14
C VAL A 71 -1.04 -16.80 13.12
N GLU A 72 -0.10 -17.76 13.04
CA GLU A 72 0.97 -17.69 12.05
C GLU A 72 0.45 -17.91 10.63
N ASP A 73 -0.49 -18.82 10.41
CA ASP A 73 -1.14 -19.04 9.12
C ASP A 73 -1.89 -17.77 8.65
N VAL A 74 -2.63 -17.12 9.55
CA VAL A 74 -3.32 -15.84 9.24
C VAL A 74 -2.33 -14.74 8.93
N LYS A 75 -1.22 -14.66 9.66
CA LYS A 75 -0.17 -13.67 9.41
C LYS A 75 0.48 -13.85 8.03
N VAL A 76 0.80 -15.09 7.66
CA VAL A 76 1.35 -15.41 6.34
C VAL A 76 0.36 -15.02 5.23
N GLU A 77 -0.91 -15.42 5.38
CA GLU A 77 -1.94 -15.11 4.40
C GLU A 77 -2.19 -13.59 4.27
N LEU A 78 -2.20 -12.87 5.39
CA LEU A 78 -2.35 -11.41 5.38
C LEU A 78 -1.17 -10.73 4.69
N THR A 79 0.06 -11.18 4.96
CA THR A 79 1.26 -10.65 4.32
C THR A 79 1.21 -10.86 2.81
N ARG A 80 0.79 -12.06 2.36
CA ARG A 80 0.59 -12.36 0.94
C ARG A 80 -0.43 -11.44 0.30
N LYS A 81 -1.59 -11.25 0.95
CA LYS A 81 -2.64 -10.35 0.42
C LYS A 81 -2.20 -8.89 0.36
N ILE A 82 -1.45 -8.43 1.35
CA ILE A 82 -0.89 -7.07 1.33
C ILE A 82 0.03 -6.90 0.13
N GLN A 83 0.90 -7.88 -0.15
CA GLN A 83 1.79 -7.81 -1.30
C GLN A 83 1.01 -7.80 -2.62
N GLU A 84 0.00 -8.67 -2.78
CA GLU A 84 -0.85 -8.70 -3.97
C GLU A 84 -1.58 -7.37 -4.21
N VAL A 85 -2.08 -6.74 -3.14
CA VAL A 85 -2.72 -5.41 -3.23
C VAL A 85 -1.69 -4.35 -3.61
N SER A 86 -0.48 -4.39 -3.04
CA SER A 86 0.60 -3.47 -3.40
C SER A 86 0.97 -3.60 -4.87
N ASP A 87 1.22 -4.82 -5.35
CA ASP A 87 1.60 -5.09 -6.74
C ASP A 87 0.49 -4.66 -7.72
N SER A 88 -0.77 -4.90 -7.34
CA SER A 88 -1.93 -4.47 -8.13
C SER A 88 -2.04 -2.94 -8.18
N ASN A 89 -1.77 -2.27 -7.06
CA ASN A 89 -1.80 -0.82 -6.98
C ASN A 89 -0.70 -0.19 -7.84
N ASP A 90 0.53 -0.69 -7.73
CA ASP A 90 1.66 -0.22 -8.53
C ASP A 90 1.41 -0.40 -10.03
N ASN A 91 0.83 -1.53 -10.43
CA ASN A 91 0.46 -1.79 -11.82
C ASN A 91 -0.66 -0.85 -12.32
N ASN A 92 -1.64 -0.56 -11.49
CA ASN A 92 -2.71 0.38 -11.83
C ASN A 92 -2.17 1.80 -11.94
N GLU A 93 -1.27 2.20 -11.05
CA GLU A 93 -0.64 3.51 -11.06
C GLU A 93 0.25 3.68 -12.31
N MET A 94 1.05 2.69 -12.68
CA MET A 94 1.81 2.70 -13.94
C MET A 94 0.91 2.89 -15.16
N LYS A 95 -0.24 2.18 -15.21
CA LYS A 95 -1.21 2.32 -16.29
C LYS A 95 -1.81 3.72 -16.33
N ARG A 96 -2.15 4.28 -15.17
CA ARG A 96 -2.70 5.64 -15.04
C ARG A 96 -1.72 6.68 -15.57
N ILE A 97 -0.47 6.64 -15.08
CA ILE A 97 0.57 7.59 -15.51
C ILE A 97 0.83 7.46 -17.01
N ARG A 98 0.95 6.23 -17.49
CA ARG A 98 1.15 5.96 -18.92
C ARG A 98 0.04 6.59 -19.77
N TRP A 99 -1.21 6.42 -19.37
CA TRP A 99 -2.35 7.01 -20.06
C TRP A 99 -2.29 8.54 -20.05
N GLU A 100 -1.93 9.14 -18.96
CA GLU A 100 -1.83 10.60 -18.80
C GLU A 100 -0.75 11.18 -19.72
N ILE A 101 0.43 10.55 -19.78
CA ILE A 101 1.51 10.96 -20.68
C ILE A 101 1.10 10.81 -22.17
N LEU A 102 0.47 9.69 -22.54
CA LEU A 102 -0.01 9.45 -23.90
C LEU A 102 -1.11 10.43 -24.31
N ASP A 103 -2.05 10.74 -23.42
CA ASP A 103 -3.12 11.71 -23.68
C ASP A 103 -2.55 13.11 -23.86
N PHE A 104 -1.59 13.50 -23.04
CA PHE A 104 -0.88 14.76 -23.18
C PHE A 104 -0.14 14.85 -24.52
N ALA A 105 0.61 13.80 -24.89
CA ALA A 105 1.31 13.74 -26.19
C ALA A 105 0.33 13.87 -27.35
N ASN A 106 -0.82 13.18 -27.31
CA ASN A 106 -1.85 13.24 -28.31
C ASN A 106 -2.46 14.66 -28.41
N SER A 107 -2.71 15.30 -27.27
CA SER A 107 -3.23 16.67 -27.25
C SER A 107 -2.25 17.66 -27.88
N CYS A 108 -0.94 17.49 -27.62
CA CYS A 108 0.12 18.27 -28.28
C CYS A 108 0.16 18.04 -29.80
N LYS A 109 0.07 16.76 -30.26
CA LYS A 109 -0.01 16.43 -31.69
C LYS A 109 -1.22 17.04 -32.36
N ASN A 110 -2.32 17.19 -31.64
CA ASN A 110 -3.53 17.89 -32.08
C ASN A 110 -3.43 19.42 -31.95
N LYS A 111 -2.21 19.96 -31.72
CA LYS A 111 -1.92 21.41 -31.68
C LYS A 111 -2.60 22.13 -30.49
N ARG A 112 -3.03 21.43 -29.47
CA ARG A 112 -3.50 22.07 -28.25
C ARG A 112 -2.31 22.74 -27.56
N LYS A 113 -2.49 23.98 -27.12
CA LYS A 113 -1.49 24.67 -26.30
C LYS A 113 -1.67 24.27 -24.85
N HIS A 114 -0.57 24.21 -24.14
CA HIS A 114 -0.47 23.85 -22.74
C HIS A 114 0.34 24.88 -21.97
N THR A 115 0.09 24.99 -20.68
CA THR A 115 0.86 25.81 -19.76
C THR A 115 2.21 25.17 -19.47
N GLN A 116 3.15 25.97 -19.03
CA GLN A 116 4.46 25.46 -18.59
C GLN A 116 4.32 24.46 -17.45
N ASP A 117 3.36 24.67 -16.54
CA ASP A 117 3.13 23.79 -15.39
C ASP A 117 2.53 22.44 -15.81
N GLU A 118 1.70 22.38 -16.85
CA GLU A 118 1.24 21.10 -17.42
C GLU A 118 2.42 20.27 -17.95
N TYR A 119 3.37 20.89 -18.66
CA TYR A 119 4.60 20.18 -19.09
C TYR A 119 5.44 19.70 -17.93
N ARG A 120 5.64 20.53 -16.90
CA ARG A 120 6.40 20.14 -15.70
C ARG A 120 5.75 18.96 -14.99
N HIS A 121 4.44 18.99 -14.84
CA HIS A 121 3.69 17.88 -14.25
C HIS A 121 3.94 16.56 -15.01
N ILE A 122 3.89 16.58 -16.34
CA ILE A 122 4.19 15.38 -17.14
C ILE A 122 5.61 14.88 -16.93
N ILE A 123 6.58 15.77 -16.79
CA ILE A 123 7.97 15.41 -16.50
C ILE A 123 8.09 14.75 -15.11
N GLU A 124 7.44 15.31 -14.11
CA GLU A 124 7.45 14.78 -12.75
C GLU A 124 6.80 13.39 -12.65
N ILE A 125 5.63 13.20 -13.26
CA ILE A 125 4.97 11.89 -13.22
C ILE A 125 5.69 10.83 -14.04
N HIS A 126 6.47 11.22 -15.07
CA HIS A 126 7.34 10.29 -15.79
C HIS A 126 8.46 9.76 -14.90
N ASP A 127 9.06 10.61 -14.06
CA ASP A 127 10.07 10.17 -13.09
C ASP A 127 9.49 9.16 -12.09
N ASP A 128 8.24 9.33 -11.67
CA ASP A 128 7.55 8.38 -10.80
C ASP A 128 7.23 7.07 -11.54
N TYR A 129 6.86 7.15 -12.81
CA TYR A 129 6.68 5.98 -13.67
C TYR A 129 7.98 5.15 -13.79
N GLU A 130 9.12 5.81 -14.00
CA GLU A 130 10.43 5.14 -14.07
C GLU A 130 10.81 4.44 -12.74
N LYS A 131 10.46 5.03 -11.60
CA LYS A 131 10.65 4.39 -10.29
C LYS A 131 9.79 3.13 -10.15
N LEU A 132 8.51 3.21 -10.57
CA LEU A 132 7.60 2.06 -10.55
C LEU A 132 8.07 0.95 -11.47
N LEU A 133 8.56 1.26 -12.69
CA LEU A 133 9.14 0.27 -13.60
C LEU A 133 10.33 -0.45 -12.97
N LYS A 134 11.25 0.28 -12.33
CA LYS A 134 12.41 -0.32 -11.65
C LYS A 134 11.99 -1.24 -10.51
N ASN A 135 10.99 -0.85 -9.75
CA ASN A 135 10.50 -1.62 -8.61
C ASN A 135 9.74 -2.89 -9.02
N THR A 136 8.97 -2.81 -10.10
CA THR A 136 8.14 -3.94 -10.58
C THR A 136 8.85 -4.82 -11.59
N GLY A 137 9.96 -4.36 -12.19
CA GLY A 137 10.63 -5.04 -13.29
C GLY A 137 9.82 -5.09 -14.59
N ALA A 138 8.81 -4.22 -14.72
CA ALA A 138 7.98 -4.15 -15.92
C ALA A 138 8.72 -3.47 -17.09
N GLU A 139 8.28 -3.79 -18.32
CA GLU A 139 8.84 -3.17 -19.53
C GLU A 139 8.11 -1.83 -19.83
N ASN A 140 8.89 -0.83 -20.24
CA ASN A 140 8.40 0.51 -20.55
C ASN A 140 7.48 0.56 -21.79
N GLY A 141 7.66 -0.34 -22.74
CA GLY A 141 6.92 -0.33 -23.99
C GLY A 141 7.27 0.87 -24.89
N PHE A 142 6.24 1.52 -25.47
CA PHE A 142 6.41 2.63 -26.44
C PHE A 142 6.38 4.03 -25.81
N LEU A 143 6.41 4.15 -24.49
CA LEU A 143 6.23 5.44 -23.83
C LEU A 143 7.40 6.40 -24.08
N ASP A 144 8.63 5.88 -24.19
CA ASP A 144 9.85 6.66 -24.37
C ASP A 144 9.78 7.60 -25.58
N ALA A 145 9.29 7.11 -26.72
CA ALA A 145 9.18 7.92 -27.94
C ALA A 145 8.18 9.09 -27.78
N GLU A 146 7.08 8.87 -27.05
CA GLU A 146 6.09 9.90 -26.77
C GLU A 146 6.62 10.91 -25.76
N TYR A 147 7.33 10.47 -24.76
CA TYR A 147 7.96 11.33 -23.76
C TYR A 147 9.08 12.18 -24.39
N ASP A 148 9.94 11.61 -25.23
CA ASP A 148 10.95 12.33 -26.00
C ASP A 148 10.34 13.43 -26.87
N TYR A 149 9.18 13.15 -27.49
CA TYR A 149 8.44 14.14 -28.26
C TYR A 149 7.98 15.31 -27.36
N ILE A 150 7.45 15.01 -26.16
CA ILE A 150 7.01 16.03 -25.19
C ILE A 150 8.19 16.89 -24.75
N LEU A 151 9.34 16.29 -24.42
CA LEU A 151 10.54 17.01 -24.01
C LEU A 151 11.06 17.97 -25.09
N LYS A 152 11.09 17.53 -26.34
CA LYS A 152 11.48 18.39 -27.47
C LYS A 152 10.51 19.56 -27.61
N LEU A 153 9.22 19.28 -27.57
CA LEU A 153 8.21 20.33 -27.69
C LEU A 153 8.27 21.31 -26.52
N TYR A 154 8.53 20.84 -25.30
CA TYR A 154 8.71 21.70 -24.14
C TYR A 154 9.92 22.64 -24.31
N ALA A 155 11.06 22.12 -24.78
CA ALA A 155 12.24 22.92 -25.05
C ALA A 155 11.98 24.02 -26.11
N ASP A 156 11.32 23.64 -27.23
CA ASP A 156 10.95 24.58 -28.29
C ASP A 156 10.00 25.69 -27.78
N ARG A 157 9.01 25.31 -26.96
CA ARG A 157 8.07 26.27 -26.35
C ARG A 157 8.75 27.20 -25.35
N GLN A 158 9.68 26.66 -24.58
CA GLN A 158 10.45 27.44 -23.61
C GLN A 158 11.34 28.48 -24.32
N GLU A 159 12.00 28.10 -25.42
CA GLU A 159 12.85 29.02 -26.21
C GLU A 159 12.02 30.15 -26.84
N GLN A 160 10.83 29.80 -27.35
CA GLN A 160 9.92 30.75 -27.98
C GLN A 160 9.02 31.53 -27.02
N ASN A 161 9.05 31.18 -25.72
CA ASN A 161 8.12 31.66 -24.70
C ASN A 161 6.63 31.55 -25.13
N ASP A 162 6.28 30.44 -25.83
CA ASP A 162 4.99 30.18 -26.44
C ASP A 162 4.16 29.15 -25.68
N PHE A 163 3.96 29.38 -24.40
CA PHE A 163 3.00 28.65 -23.56
C PHE A 163 1.61 29.30 -23.61
N LEU A 164 0.61 28.56 -23.07
CA LEU A 164 -0.74 29.09 -22.89
C LEU A 164 -0.76 30.21 -21.87
#